data_73457b71e1fd111bc71c7e62768d4a6e
#
_entry.id   73457b71e1fd111bc71c7e62768d4a6e
#
_cell.length_a   1.000
_cell.length_b   1.000
_cell.length_c   1.000
_cell.angle_alpha   90.00
_cell.angle_beta   90.00
_cell.angle_gamma   90.00
#
_symmetry.space_group_name_H-M   'P 1'
#
loop_
_entity.id
_entity.type
_entity.pdbx_description
1 polymer ?
#
loop_
_entity_poly.entity_id
_entity_poly.type
_entity_poly.pdbx_seq_one_letter_code
_entity_poly.pdbx_strand_id
1 'polypeptide(L)'
;TMDFSLVSLRYRRLFQNMFVPIEIKKNGLKFVDYRILDKDKQLLIWQARNEEKVRIQMAHTEPILWESHLKFVDSLSVQYKKIYMAVYREEQLLGSVNIEYSSATHLERGLFILPEFWGNGDAVLIENTLSEFLQEQHVTSVMAKVLRSNSRSLYFHLKLGYRQISNDDEYDYLIKDLNK
;
A
#
# COMPACT_ATOMS: atom_id res chain seq x y z
N THR A 1 25.27 -7.42 -11.33
CA THR A 1 24.43 -7.40 -12.57
C THR A 1 23.59 -8.67 -12.57
N MET A 2 22.30 -8.56 -12.24
CA MET A 2 21.33 -9.66 -12.44
C MET A 2 21.24 -9.96 -13.94
N ASP A 3 21.53 -11.19 -14.32
CA ASP A 3 21.31 -11.66 -15.68
C ASP A 3 19.80 -11.85 -15.93
N PHE A 4 19.20 -10.89 -16.62
CA PHE A 4 17.79 -10.89 -16.95
C PHE A 4 17.40 -11.91 -18.06
N SER A 5 18.36 -12.63 -18.62
CA SER A 5 18.11 -13.60 -19.71
C SER A 5 17.36 -14.86 -19.25
N LEU A 6 17.42 -15.17 -17.95
CA LEU A 6 16.76 -16.34 -17.34
C LEU A 6 15.44 -16.02 -16.66
N VAL A 7 15.03 -14.73 -16.65
CA VAL A 7 13.77 -14.30 -16.04
C VAL A 7 12.64 -14.54 -17.05
N SER A 8 11.67 -15.39 -16.70
CA SER A 8 10.52 -15.67 -17.57
C SER A 8 9.81 -14.38 -17.98
N LEU A 9 9.13 -14.38 -19.14
CA LEU A 9 8.33 -13.24 -19.64
C LEU A 9 7.33 -12.69 -18.58
N ARG A 10 6.87 -13.53 -17.66
CA ARG A 10 6.05 -13.18 -16.50
C ARG A 10 6.78 -12.24 -15.52
N TYR A 11 8.03 -12.55 -15.22
CA TYR A 11 8.88 -11.73 -14.34
C TYR A 11 9.24 -10.39 -14.99
N ARG A 12 9.50 -10.38 -16.29
CA ARG A 12 9.80 -9.14 -17.03
C ARG A 12 8.64 -8.15 -16.98
N ARG A 13 7.41 -8.61 -17.04
CA ARG A 13 6.21 -7.74 -16.99
C ARG A 13 6.01 -7.13 -15.61
N LEU A 14 6.24 -7.88 -14.54
CA LEU A 14 6.21 -7.38 -13.16
C LEU A 14 7.31 -6.36 -12.90
N PHE A 15 8.55 -6.65 -13.32
CA PHE A 15 9.68 -5.72 -13.18
C PHE A 15 9.51 -4.47 -14.07
N GLN A 16 8.93 -4.58 -15.24
CA GLN A 16 8.63 -3.42 -16.09
C GLN A 16 7.57 -2.51 -15.45
N ASN A 17 6.56 -3.08 -14.79
CA ASN A 17 5.53 -2.31 -14.10
C ASN A 17 6.06 -1.57 -12.86
N MET A 18 7.14 -2.05 -12.24
CA MET A 18 7.75 -1.38 -11.08
C MET A 18 8.53 -0.09 -11.45
N PHE A 19 8.99 0.04 -12.68
CA PHE A 19 9.71 1.23 -13.15
C PHE A 19 8.79 2.29 -13.76
N VAL A 20 7.57 1.91 -14.14
CA VAL A 20 6.58 2.81 -14.76
C VAL A 20 5.55 3.17 -13.70
N PRO A 21 5.32 4.46 -13.42
CA PRO A 21 4.25 4.90 -12.55
C PRO A 21 2.91 4.33 -13.00
N ILE A 22 2.11 3.84 -12.05
CA ILE A 22 0.84 3.17 -12.35
C ILE A 22 -0.37 4.00 -11.92
N GLU A 23 -1.45 3.84 -12.67
CA GLU A 23 -2.78 4.27 -12.30
C GLU A 23 -3.73 3.09 -12.48
N ILE A 24 -4.50 2.77 -11.44
CA ILE A 24 -5.46 1.67 -11.46
C ILE A 24 -6.86 2.26 -11.29
N LYS A 25 -7.77 1.92 -12.22
CA LYS A 25 -9.20 2.24 -12.10
C LYS A 25 -9.98 0.95 -12.01
N LYS A 26 -10.61 0.70 -10.85
CA LYS A 26 -11.34 -0.54 -10.60
C LYS A 26 -12.35 -0.35 -9.48
N ASN A 27 -13.55 -0.92 -9.63
CA ASN A 27 -14.61 -0.92 -8.62
C ASN A 27 -14.99 0.49 -8.12
N GLY A 28 -14.97 1.50 -9.00
CA GLY A 28 -15.27 2.88 -8.65
C GLY A 28 -14.15 3.62 -7.90
N LEU A 29 -13.01 2.98 -7.73
CA LEU A 29 -11.81 3.56 -7.12
C LEU A 29 -10.75 3.88 -8.16
N LYS A 30 -9.92 4.87 -7.85
CA LYS A 30 -8.72 5.24 -8.60
C LYS A 30 -7.52 5.22 -7.67
N PHE A 31 -6.51 4.40 -8.00
CA PHE A 31 -5.23 4.31 -7.30
C PHE A 31 -4.19 5.00 -8.16
N VAL A 32 -3.56 6.03 -7.65
CA VAL A 32 -2.61 6.85 -8.40
C VAL A 32 -1.25 6.83 -7.73
N ASP A 33 -0.24 6.37 -8.45
CA ASP A 33 1.15 6.34 -8.00
C ASP A 33 1.60 7.74 -7.57
N TYR A 34 2.28 7.84 -6.42
CA TYR A 34 2.76 9.11 -5.90
C TYR A 34 3.67 9.85 -6.90
N ARG A 35 4.41 9.11 -7.72
CA ARG A 35 5.35 9.68 -8.70
C ARG A 35 4.68 10.50 -9.80
N ILE A 36 3.38 10.31 -10.03
CA ILE A 36 2.61 11.04 -11.04
C ILE A 36 1.58 12.01 -10.45
N LEU A 37 1.54 12.14 -9.13
CA LEU A 37 0.73 13.17 -8.49
C LEU A 37 1.33 14.56 -8.74
N ASP A 38 0.47 15.52 -9.10
CA ASP A 38 0.86 16.92 -9.13
C ASP A 38 1.15 17.48 -7.72
N LYS A 39 1.68 18.68 -7.64
CA LYS A 39 2.11 19.29 -6.36
C LYS A 39 0.95 19.44 -5.37
N ASP A 40 -0.24 19.79 -5.86
CA ASP A 40 -1.41 20.01 -4.99
C ASP A 40 -1.90 18.69 -4.40
N LYS A 41 -1.91 17.62 -5.19
CA LYS A 41 -2.24 16.27 -4.73
C LYS A 41 -1.16 15.71 -3.80
N GLN A 42 0.13 15.98 -4.05
CA GLN A 42 1.21 15.66 -3.12
C GLN A 42 1.00 16.33 -1.76
N LEU A 43 0.59 17.60 -1.76
CA LEU A 43 0.32 18.34 -0.54
C LEU A 43 -0.84 17.70 0.26
N LEU A 44 -1.92 17.32 -0.43
CA LEU A 44 -3.07 16.67 0.21
C LEU A 44 -2.70 15.32 0.84
N ILE A 45 -1.91 14.49 0.14
CA ILE A 45 -1.51 13.19 0.69
C ILE A 45 -0.53 13.34 1.86
N TRP A 46 0.36 14.33 1.81
CA TRP A 46 1.24 14.67 2.92
C TRP A 46 0.46 15.15 4.15
N GLN A 47 -0.53 16.03 3.98
CA GLN A 47 -1.41 16.48 5.05
C GLN A 47 -2.20 15.31 5.65
N ALA A 48 -2.77 14.45 4.81
CA ALA A 48 -3.49 13.25 5.24
C ALA A 48 -2.61 12.31 6.08
N ARG A 49 -1.36 12.08 5.66
CA ARG A 49 -0.39 11.24 6.38
C ARG A 49 0.01 11.85 7.74
N ASN A 50 0.04 13.17 7.83
CA ASN A 50 0.40 13.91 9.03
C ASN A 50 -0.78 14.16 9.98
N GLU A 51 -2.01 13.85 9.58
CA GLU A 51 -3.13 13.95 10.49
C GLU A 51 -2.89 13.10 11.74
N GLU A 52 -3.09 13.65 12.92
CA GLU A 52 -2.72 13.01 14.19
C GLU A 52 -3.35 11.63 14.33
N LYS A 53 -4.65 11.50 14.04
CA LYS A 53 -5.36 10.23 14.11
C LYS A 53 -4.83 9.17 13.14
N VAL A 54 -4.20 9.59 12.05
CA VAL A 54 -3.54 8.70 11.08
C VAL A 54 -2.14 8.33 11.56
N ARG A 55 -1.29 9.32 11.83
CA ARG A 55 0.13 9.08 12.12
C ARG A 55 0.38 8.28 13.38
N ILE A 56 -0.45 8.44 14.44
CA ILE A 56 -0.30 7.68 15.69
C ILE A 56 -0.54 6.17 15.52
N GLN A 57 -1.14 5.73 14.44
CA GLN A 57 -1.37 4.31 14.10
C GLN A 57 -0.33 3.75 13.13
N MET A 58 0.64 4.55 12.75
CA MET A 58 1.70 4.15 11.83
C MET A 58 2.98 3.78 12.61
N ALA A 59 3.88 3.05 11.96
CA ALA A 59 5.17 2.70 12.54
C ALA A 59 6.01 3.94 12.92
N HIS A 60 5.90 5.01 12.12
CA HIS A 60 6.52 6.29 12.40
C HIS A 60 5.44 7.28 12.82
N THR A 61 5.40 7.63 14.10
CA THR A 61 4.33 8.44 14.71
C THR A 61 4.59 9.95 14.65
N GLU A 62 5.83 10.36 14.38
CA GLU A 62 6.18 11.78 14.30
C GLU A 62 5.71 12.41 12.98
N PRO A 63 5.41 13.73 12.97
CA PRO A 63 5.09 14.43 11.74
C PRO A 63 6.24 14.36 10.73
N ILE A 64 5.88 14.17 9.47
CA ILE A 64 6.82 14.17 8.36
C ILE A 64 6.91 15.59 7.81
N LEU A 65 8.13 16.13 7.68
CA LEU A 65 8.37 17.43 7.05
C LEU A 65 8.05 17.36 5.55
N TRP A 66 7.58 18.49 5.00
CA TRP A 66 7.25 18.58 3.58
C TRP A 66 8.44 18.21 2.67
N GLU A 67 9.61 18.75 2.97
CA GLU A 67 10.83 18.44 2.20
C GLU A 67 11.22 16.96 2.30
N SER A 68 10.99 16.34 3.45
CA SER A 68 11.23 14.90 3.64
C SER A 68 10.26 14.06 2.82
N HIS A 69 8.99 14.48 2.73
CA HIS A 69 8.00 13.84 1.87
C HIS A 69 8.41 13.91 0.39
N LEU A 70 8.81 15.07 -0.09
CA LEU A 70 9.25 15.24 -1.48
C LEU A 70 10.48 14.38 -1.80
N LYS A 71 11.49 14.37 -0.92
CA LYS A 71 12.66 13.50 -1.07
C LYS A 71 12.29 12.02 -1.10
N PHE A 72 11.33 11.62 -0.28
CA PHE A 72 10.81 10.26 -0.28
C PHE A 72 10.16 9.91 -1.62
N VAL A 73 9.29 10.77 -2.15
CA VAL A 73 8.63 10.56 -3.45
C VAL A 73 9.67 10.46 -4.58
N ASP A 74 10.67 11.34 -4.59
CA ASP A 74 11.76 11.27 -5.56
C ASP A 74 12.53 9.95 -5.47
N SER A 75 12.73 9.42 -4.25
CA SER A 75 13.41 8.15 -4.04
C SER A 75 12.67 6.94 -4.63
N LEU A 76 11.35 7.03 -4.79
CA LEU A 76 10.54 5.94 -5.37
C LEU A 76 10.90 5.66 -6.84
N SER A 77 11.45 6.63 -7.55
CA SER A 77 11.89 6.47 -8.95
C SER A 77 13.10 5.53 -9.09
N VAL A 78 13.86 5.33 -8.02
CA VAL A 78 15.03 4.45 -7.98
C VAL A 78 14.83 3.19 -7.14
N GLN A 79 13.70 3.10 -6.43
CA GLN A 79 13.34 1.96 -5.59
C GLN A 79 12.31 1.08 -6.29
N TYR A 80 12.78 0.14 -7.08
CA TYR A 80 11.93 -0.75 -7.90
C TYR A 80 11.06 -1.75 -7.12
N LYS A 81 11.16 -1.81 -5.79
CA LYS A 81 10.37 -2.74 -4.95
C LYS A 81 9.17 -2.07 -4.29
N LYS A 82 9.11 -0.75 -4.25
CA LYS A 82 8.11 0.02 -3.52
C LYS A 82 7.22 0.81 -4.45
N ILE A 83 5.91 0.69 -4.25
CA ILE A 83 4.91 1.50 -4.93
C ILE A 83 4.00 2.11 -3.86
N TYR A 84 3.84 3.42 -3.90
CA TYR A 84 2.92 4.17 -3.04
C TYR A 84 1.83 4.80 -3.90
N MET A 85 0.57 4.59 -3.55
CA MET A 85 -0.58 5.08 -4.31
C MET A 85 -1.56 5.83 -3.42
N ALA A 86 -1.97 7.02 -3.87
CA ALA A 86 -3.13 7.70 -3.33
C ALA A 86 -4.40 7.05 -3.85
N VAL A 87 -5.41 6.90 -3.00
CA VAL A 87 -6.68 6.25 -3.36
C VAL A 87 -7.80 7.28 -3.37
N TYR A 88 -8.49 7.35 -4.49
CA TYR A 88 -9.58 8.29 -4.72
C TYR A 88 -10.89 7.54 -5.04
N ARG A 89 -12.01 8.14 -4.61
CA ARG A 89 -13.32 7.93 -5.19
C ARG A 89 -13.67 9.22 -5.94
N GLU A 90 -13.83 9.14 -7.27
CA GLU A 90 -13.90 10.34 -8.11
C GLU A 90 -12.69 11.24 -7.85
N GLU A 91 -12.90 12.49 -7.41
CA GLU A 91 -11.83 13.43 -7.05
C GLU A 91 -11.56 13.50 -5.54
N GLN A 92 -12.26 12.69 -4.74
CA GLN A 92 -12.14 12.69 -3.28
C GLN A 92 -11.02 11.73 -2.82
N LEU A 93 -10.02 12.26 -2.13
CA LEU A 93 -8.97 11.45 -1.52
C LEU A 93 -9.53 10.67 -0.32
N LEU A 94 -9.43 9.34 -0.36
CA LEU A 94 -9.86 8.45 0.71
C LEU A 94 -8.71 8.05 1.65
N GLY A 95 -7.51 7.92 1.12
CA GLY A 95 -6.35 7.44 1.85
C GLY A 95 -5.21 7.05 0.95
N SER A 96 -4.39 6.12 1.40
CA SER A 96 -3.20 5.65 0.68
C SER A 96 -2.96 4.17 0.91
N VAL A 97 -2.47 3.51 -0.11
CA VAL A 97 -1.92 2.15 -0.02
C VAL A 97 -0.47 2.15 -0.49
N ASN A 98 0.32 1.28 0.10
CA ASN A 98 1.66 1.01 -0.39
C ASN A 98 1.91 -0.49 -0.44
N ILE A 99 2.71 -0.90 -1.40
CA ILE A 99 3.17 -2.28 -1.58
C ILE A 99 4.68 -2.31 -1.68
N GLU A 100 5.29 -3.30 -1.07
CA GLU A 100 6.71 -3.59 -1.16
C GLU A 100 6.91 -5.07 -1.48
N TYR A 101 7.46 -5.35 -2.66
CA TYR A 101 7.72 -6.71 -3.10
C TYR A 101 8.91 -7.32 -2.36
N SER A 102 8.72 -8.50 -1.75
CA SER A 102 9.79 -9.35 -1.24
C SER A 102 10.24 -10.38 -2.29
N SER A 103 9.34 -10.74 -3.21
CA SER A 103 9.60 -11.55 -4.41
C SER A 103 8.59 -11.18 -5.49
N ALA A 104 8.64 -11.82 -6.66
CA ALA A 104 7.67 -11.57 -7.74
C ALA A 104 6.22 -11.91 -7.37
N THR A 105 6.00 -12.77 -6.37
CA THR A 105 4.69 -13.31 -6.00
C THR A 105 4.27 -12.96 -4.57
N HIS A 106 5.15 -12.34 -3.77
CA HIS A 106 4.92 -12.00 -2.38
C HIS A 106 5.24 -10.53 -2.13
N LEU A 107 4.37 -9.84 -1.41
CA LEU A 107 4.56 -8.45 -1.04
C LEU A 107 4.01 -8.14 0.35
N GLU A 108 4.50 -7.05 0.94
CA GLU A 108 3.91 -6.42 2.12
C GLU A 108 3.05 -5.22 1.68
N ARG A 109 1.90 -5.08 2.29
CA ARG A 109 0.96 -3.99 2.03
C ARG A 109 0.77 -3.14 3.27
N GLY A 110 0.85 -1.81 3.11
CA GLY A 110 0.40 -0.81 4.07
C GLY A 110 -0.86 -0.11 3.57
N LEU A 111 -1.66 0.40 4.49
CA LEU A 111 -2.91 1.11 4.21
C LEU A 111 -3.17 2.13 5.31
N PHE A 112 -3.56 3.35 4.94
CA PHE A 112 -4.28 4.24 5.83
C PHE A 112 -5.47 4.86 5.13
N ILE A 113 -6.52 5.14 5.91
CA ILE A 113 -7.75 5.79 5.48
C ILE A 113 -7.91 7.08 6.29
N LEU A 114 -8.33 8.15 5.64
CA LEU A 114 -8.69 9.40 6.33
C LEU A 114 -9.80 9.16 7.36
N PRO A 115 -9.73 9.76 8.55
CA PRO A 115 -10.67 9.48 9.64
C PRO A 115 -12.15 9.69 9.30
N GLU A 116 -12.46 10.64 8.42
CA GLU A 116 -13.83 10.89 7.97
C GLU A 116 -14.48 9.72 7.22
N PHE A 117 -13.65 8.77 6.71
CA PHE A 117 -14.13 7.57 6.00
C PHE A 117 -14.07 6.30 6.85
N TRP A 118 -13.73 6.40 8.13
CA TRP A 118 -13.70 5.23 9.01
C TRP A 118 -15.12 4.69 9.26
N GLY A 119 -15.25 3.37 9.28
CA GLY A 119 -16.47 2.70 9.69
C GLY A 119 -17.57 2.61 8.64
N ASN A 120 -17.34 3.07 7.40
CA ASN A 120 -18.34 3.02 6.32
C ASN A 120 -18.03 2.00 5.21
N GLY A 121 -17.06 1.13 5.41
CA GLY A 121 -16.70 0.05 4.47
C GLY A 121 -15.67 0.43 3.42
N ASP A 122 -15.17 1.65 3.38
CA ASP A 122 -14.19 2.09 2.37
C ASP A 122 -12.87 1.33 2.46
N ALA A 123 -12.38 1.05 3.65
CA ALA A 123 -11.16 0.27 3.83
C ALA A 123 -11.29 -1.16 3.29
N VAL A 124 -12.45 -1.79 3.49
CA VAL A 124 -12.76 -3.13 2.94
C VAL A 124 -12.82 -3.10 1.42
N LEU A 125 -13.47 -2.10 0.85
CA LEU A 125 -13.57 -1.93 -0.60
C LEU A 125 -12.18 -1.74 -1.23
N ILE A 126 -11.34 -0.89 -0.64
CA ILE A 126 -9.97 -0.65 -1.11
C ILE A 126 -9.15 -1.93 -1.05
N GLU A 127 -9.20 -2.65 0.06
CA GLU A 127 -8.45 -3.89 0.26
C GLU A 127 -8.88 -4.98 -0.74
N ASN A 128 -10.17 -5.18 -0.93
CA ASN A 128 -10.68 -6.16 -1.88
C ASN A 128 -10.32 -5.79 -3.32
N THR A 129 -10.43 -4.52 -3.70
CA THR A 129 -10.08 -4.03 -5.04
C THR A 129 -8.58 -4.21 -5.31
N LEU A 130 -7.74 -3.88 -4.33
CA LEU A 130 -6.29 -4.09 -4.45
C LEU A 130 -5.96 -5.59 -4.56
N SER A 131 -6.59 -6.45 -3.76
CA SER A 131 -6.39 -7.90 -3.81
C SER A 131 -6.74 -8.49 -5.18
N GLU A 132 -7.85 -8.07 -5.78
CA GLU A 132 -8.23 -8.48 -7.13
C GLU A 132 -7.16 -8.07 -8.16
N PHE A 133 -6.70 -6.81 -8.11
CA PHE A 133 -5.63 -6.34 -8.98
C PHE A 133 -4.35 -7.15 -8.80
N LEU A 134 -3.94 -7.41 -7.56
CA LEU A 134 -2.73 -8.17 -7.26
C LEU A 134 -2.82 -9.63 -7.75
N GLN A 135 -4.00 -10.27 -7.65
CA GLN A 135 -4.25 -11.59 -8.22
C GLN A 135 -4.07 -11.59 -9.74
N GLU A 136 -4.58 -10.58 -10.44
CA GLU A 136 -4.39 -10.40 -11.88
C GLU A 136 -2.91 -10.24 -12.25
N GLN A 137 -2.10 -9.69 -11.34
CA GLN A 137 -0.63 -9.59 -11.47
C GLN A 137 0.12 -10.85 -10.99
N HIS A 138 -0.60 -11.93 -10.67
CA HIS A 138 -0.04 -13.21 -10.20
C HIS A 138 0.66 -13.13 -8.81
N VAL A 139 0.32 -12.16 -7.99
CA VAL A 139 0.70 -12.15 -6.58
C VAL A 139 -0.07 -13.26 -5.85
N THR A 140 0.63 -14.06 -5.08
CA THR A 140 0.05 -15.22 -4.38
C THR A 140 -0.19 -14.97 -2.91
N SER A 141 0.56 -14.07 -2.29
CA SER A 141 0.36 -13.71 -0.89
C SER A 141 0.67 -12.25 -0.60
N VAL A 142 -0.08 -11.70 0.35
CA VAL A 142 0.05 -10.34 0.87
C VAL A 142 0.32 -10.42 2.37
N MET A 143 1.39 -9.77 2.82
CA MET A 143 1.69 -9.60 4.23
C MET A 143 1.23 -8.24 4.72
N ALA A 144 0.82 -8.17 5.97
CA ALA A 144 0.53 -6.94 6.69
C ALA A 144 1.20 -6.95 8.06
N LYS A 145 1.67 -5.78 8.49
CA LYS A 145 2.25 -5.56 9.81
C LYS A 145 1.35 -4.62 10.59
N VAL A 146 0.92 -5.04 11.78
CA VAL A 146 -0.02 -4.32 12.63
C VAL A 146 0.60 -4.07 13.98
N LEU A 147 0.58 -2.82 14.46
CA LEU A 147 0.97 -2.51 15.84
C LEU A 147 0.13 -3.33 16.83
N ARG A 148 0.76 -3.98 17.78
CA ARG A 148 0.08 -4.79 18.81
C ARG A 148 -0.90 -3.96 19.66
N SER A 149 -0.65 -2.67 19.78
CA SER A 149 -1.56 -1.71 20.42
C SER A 149 -2.80 -1.38 19.58
N ASN A 150 -2.82 -1.74 18.30
CA ASN A 150 -3.92 -1.43 17.37
C ASN A 150 -4.83 -2.65 17.15
N SER A 151 -5.60 -2.99 18.19
CA SER A 151 -6.54 -4.13 18.14
C SER A 151 -7.61 -3.98 17.05
N ARG A 152 -8.01 -2.75 16.72
CA ARG A 152 -8.98 -2.47 15.64
C ARG A 152 -8.42 -2.88 14.27
N SER A 153 -7.16 -2.56 14.00
CA SER A 153 -6.49 -2.95 12.76
C SER A 153 -6.31 -4.47 12.69
N LEU A 154 -5.92 -5.11 13.79
CA LEU A 154 -5.82 -6.57 13.85
C LEU A 154 -7.17 -7.22 13.49
N TYR A 155 -8.25 -6.79 14.12
CA TYR A 155 -9.60 -7.32 13.85
C TYR A 155 -10.02 -7.11 12.39
N PHE A 156 -9.77 -5.93 11.84
CA PHE A 156 -10.01 -5.62 10.43
C PHE A 156 -9.30 -6.61 9.50
N HIS A 157 -8.03 -6.88 9.73
CA HIS A 157 -7.26 -7.81 8.91
C HIS A 157 -7.75 -9.26 9.04
N LEU A 158 -8.06 -9.71 10.25
CA LEU A 158 -8.60 -11.05 10.46
C LEU A 158 -9.94 -11.26 9.73
N LYS A 159 -10.82 -10.26 9.72
CA LYS A 159 -12.07 -10.29 8.94
C LYS A 159 -11.85 -10.37 7.43
N LEU A 160 -10.76 -9.80 6.92
CA LEU A 160 -10.40 -9.86 5.50
C LEU A 160 -9.72 -11.16 5.07
N GLY A 161 -9.56 -12.11 6.01
CA GLY A 161 -8.96 -13.40 5.73
C GLY A 161 -7.45 -13.46 5.94
N TYR A 162 -6.85 -12.44 6.56
CA TYR A 162 -5.48 -12.55 7.05
C TYR A 162 -5.41 -13.49 8.25
N ARG A 163 -4.29 -14.18 8.39
CA ARG A 163 -3.96 -14.99 9.58
C ARG A 163 -2.64 -14.51 10.17
N GLN A 164 -2.53 -14.53 11.48
CA GLN A 164 -1.29 -14.19 12.17
C GLN A 164 -0.28 -15.33 12.01
N ILE A 165 0.95 -14.98 11.61
CA ILE A 165 2.04 -15.95 11.42
C ILE A 165 3.16 -15.78 12.45
N SER A 166 3.35 -14.59 12.99
CA SER A 166 4.37 -14.29 14.01
C SER A 166 4.05 -12.97 14.71
N ASN A 167 4.79 -12.67 15.74
CA ASN A 167 4.81 -11.36 16.40
C ASN A 167 6.20 -11.08 16.99
N ASP A 168 6.43 -9.83 17.32
CA ASP A 168 7.51 -9.37 18.18
C ASP A 168 6.94 -8.47 19.30
N ASP A 169 7.75 -7.69 19.97
CA ASP A 169 7.29 -6.83 21.08
C ASP A 169 6.38 -5.69 20.59
N GLU A 170 6.50 -5.30 19.34
CA GLU A 170 5.83 -4.12 18.77
C GLU A 170 4.72 -4.47 17.78
N TYR A 171 4.90 -5.52 16.97
CA TYR A 171 4.03 -5.85 15.85
C TYR A 171 3.49 -7.27 15.86
N ASP A 172 2.28 -7.42 15.33
CA ASP A 172 1.74 -8.67 14.80
C ASP A 172 1.99 -8.71 13.28
N TYR A 173 2.48 -9.86 12.79
CA TYR A 173 2.72 -10.11 11.38
C TYR A 173 1.65 -11.06 10.82
N LEU A 174 1.00 -10.62 9.76
CA LEU A 174 -0.16 -11.30 9.18
C LEU A 174 0.11 -11.62 7.72
N ILE A 175 -0.53 -12.68 7.22
CA ILE A 175 -0.49 -13.06 5.81
C ILE A 175 -1.88 -13.42 5.31
N LYS A 176 -2.14 -13.09 4.05
CA LYS A 176 -3.32 -13.48 3.30
C LYS A 176 -2.90 -14.16 2.01
N ASP A 177 -3.40 -15.37 1.78
CA ASP A 177 -3.23 -16.08 0.51
C ASP A 177 -4.29 -15.59 -0.49
N LEU A 178 -3.86 -15.24 -1.70
CA LEU A 178 -4.74 -14.72 -2.76
C LEU A 178 -5.26 -15.79 -3.72
N ASN A 179 -4.66 -16.97 -3.74
CA ASN A 179 -4.97 -18.05 -4.69
C ASN A 179 -5.88 -19.12 -4.07
N LYS A 180 -6.96 -18.71 -3.43
CA LYS A 180 -7.99 -19.65 -2.95
C LYS A 180 -9.23 -19.57 -3.81
#